data_d3e7ee6a205eaca431661598ee035071
#
_entry.id   d3e7ee6a205eaca431661598ee035071
#
_cell.length_a   1.000
_cell.length_b   1.000
_cell.length_c   1.000
_cell.angle_alpha   90.00
_cell.angle_beta   90.00
_cell.angle_gamma   90.00
#
_symmetry.space_group_name_H-M   'P 1'
#
loop_
_entity.id
_entity.type
_entity.pdbx_description
1 polymer ?
#
loop_
_entity_poly.entity_id
_entity_poly.type
_entity_poly.pdbx_seq_one_letter_code
_entity_poly.pdbx_strand_id
1 'polypeptide(L)'
;MSDERKKKVLLTGGAGGLGAVFTPRFAAAGLSVRMFDLPTPVNVKTFRSVPPGVELFWGDIADAASVREAVRGMDEVFHLAGIVPPLTETNRGLCMKVNVEGTRNILAAAEEESRETGRPLPVRFSSSATVHGITVNKQPPVSANHPLSATSNYTESKIAAEKLVKGYSGPWTVYRFTATLYLIIRKGDFSRMKMIPADTRVEAAHLYDVCDALINSVGNPAADNKTFILGGGESCRMLYRDQIKKMFDMFGFPEPDWKKFSTEPFALDWYDTAEAQAVLNYQSRSFDDYVDDFRRALGWKYYAIRYLAAPPMRLLRIRL
;
A
#
# COMPACT_ATOMS: atom_id res chain seq x y z
N MET A 1 30.78 19.70 -9.26
CA MET A 1 29.57 18.95 -8.95
C MET A 1 30.04 17.60 -8.47
N SER A 2 29.92 17.33 -7.16
CA SER A 2 30.26 16.02 -6.60
C SER A 2 29.36 14.98 -7.25
N ASP A 3 29.96 13.97 -7.84
CA ASP A 3 29.28 12.78 -8.36
C ASP A 3 28.73 12.01 -7.14
N GLU A 4 27.61 12.50 -6.59
CA GLU A 4 26.96 11.86 -5.45
C GLU A 4 26.40 10.53 -5.93
N ARG A 5 27.01 9.43 -5.50
CA ARG A 5 26.54 8.07 -5.81
C ARG A 5 25.05 7.94 -5.51
N LYS A 6 24.26 7.59 -6.52
CA LYS A 6 22.83 7.30 -6.34
C LYS A 6 22.62 6.25 -5.26
N LYS A 7 21.70 6.51 -4.32
CA LYS A 7 21.31 5.52 -3.31
C LYS A 7 20.70 4.31 -3.98
N LYS A 8 21.18 3.13 -3.56
CA LYS A 8 20.67 1.83 -4.02
C LYS A 8 19.59 1.34 -3.06
N VAL A 9 18.38 1.16 -3.56
CA VAL A 9 17.26 0.70 -2.75
C VAL A 9 16.74 -0.64 -3.27
N LEU A 10 16.49 -1.57 -2.35
CA LEU A 10 15.74 -2.80 -2.63
C LEU A 10 14.25 -2.51 -2.45
N LEU A 11 13.44 -2.81 -3.46
CA LEU A 11 11.99 -2.75 -3.38
C LEU A 11 11.41 -4.15 -3.54
N THR A 12 11.04 -4.80 -2.44
CA THR A 12 10.42 -6.13 -2.48
C THR A 12 8.93 -6.01 -2.79
N GLY A 13 8.37 -6.98 -3.51
CA GLY A 13 7.01 -6.85 -4.03
C GLY A 13 6.89 -5.79 -5.13
N GLY A 14 8.03 -5.47 -5.76
CA GLY A 14 8.15 -4.33 -6.68
C GLY A 14 7.43 -4.51 -8.02
N ALA A 15 6.99 -5.72 -8.36
CA ALA A 15 6.14 -5.99 -9.54
C ALA A 15 4.66 -6.19 -9.19
N GLY A 16 4.32 -6.20 -7.89
CA GLY A 16 2.95 -6.33 -7.39
C GLY A 16 2.12 -5.06 -7.55
N GLY A 17 0.91 -5.05 -6.99
CA GLY A 17 -0.06 -3.97 -7.18
C GLY A 17 0.46 -2.55 -6.93
N LEU A 18 1.03 -2.27 -5.76
CA LEU A 18 1.65 -0.98 -5.45
C LEU A 18 3.05 -0.88 -6.07
N GLY A 19 3.85 -1.95 -5.96
CA GLY A 19 5.23 -1.97 -6.42
C GLY A 19 5.38 -1.66 -7.90
N ALA A 20 4.48 -2.13 -8.75
CA ALA A 20 4.48 -1.84 -10.19
C ALA A 20 4.35 -0.33 -10.51
N VAL A 21 3.71 0.42 -9.61
CA VAL A 21 3.62 1.89 -9.72
C VAL A 21 4.82 2.56 -9.05
N PHE A 22 5.28 2.03 -7.91
CA PHE A 22 6.33 2.63 -7.09
C PHE A 22 7.72 2.45 -7.71
N THR A 23 8.03 1.26 -8.24
CA THR A 23 9.33 0.95 -8.84
C THR A 23 9.79 2.00 -9.86
N PRO A 24 9.02 2.33 -10.91
CA PRO A 24 9.44 3.36 -11.86
C PRO A 24 9.50 4.77 -11.24
N ARG A 25 8.66 5.08 -10.25
CA ARG A 25 8.68 6.39 -9.58
C ARG A 25 9.93 6.57 -8.69
N PHE A 26 10.34 5.53 -7.98
CA PHE A 26 11.61 5.53 -7.24
C PHE A 26 12.79 5.78 -8.17
N ALA A 27 12.84 5.10 -9.32
CA ALA A 27 13.88 5.32 -10.32
C ALA A 27 13.85 6.75 -10.90
N ALA A 28 12.65 7.27 -11.19
CA ALA A 28 12.45 8.63 -11.66
C ALA A 28 12.86 9.71 -10.62
N ALA A 29 12.78 9.37 -9.33
CA ALA A 29 13.30 10.21 -8.23
C ALA A 29 14.83 10.17 -8.09
N GLY A 30 15.54 9.51 -9.01
CA GLY A 30 17.00 9.47 -9.04
C GLY A 30 17.63 8.31 -8.26
N LEU A 31 16.83 7.39 -7.73
CA LEU A 31 17.33 6.22 -7.00
C LEU A 31 17.77 5.10 -7.96
N SER A 32 18.73 4.28 -7.54
CA SER A 32 19.06 3.01 -8.19
C SER A 32 18.23 1.92 -7.53
N VAL A 33 17.25 1.37 -8.26
CA VAL A 33 16.25 0.46 -7.69
C VAL A 33 16.56 -0.99 -8.08
N ARG A 34 16.72 -1.87 -7.09
CA ARG A 34 16.63 -3.31 -7.30
C ARG A 34 15.19 -3.73 -6.98
N MET A 35 14.46 -4.15 -8.01
CA MET A 35 13.11 -4.69 -7.89
C MET A 35 13.19 -6.20 -7.60
N PHE A 36 12.66 -6.64 -6.45
CA PHE A 36 12.60 -8.05 -6.07
C PHE A 36 11.18 -8.56 -6.00
N ASP A 37 10.85 -9.57 -6.79
CA ASP A 37 9.52 -10.21 -6.81
C ASP A 37 9.59 -11.59 -7.43
N LEU A 38 8.50 -12.37 -7.31
CA LEU A 38 8.34 -13.66 -7.99
C LEU A 38 8.22 -13.47 -9.52
N PRO A 39 8.87 -14.35 -10.33
CA PRO A 39 8.77 -14.31 -11.80
C PRO A 39 7.45 -14.90 -12.31
N THR A 40 6.32 -14.44 -11.76
CA THR A 40 5.01 -14.85 -12.28
C THR A 40 4.80 -14.31 -13.70
N PRO A 41 3.97 -14.97 -14.53
CA PRO A 41 3.68 -14.46 -15.89
C PRO A 41 3.15 -13.01 -15.89
N VAL A 42 2.40 -12.61 -14.85
CA VAL A 42 1.88 -11.24 -14.69
C VAL A 42 3.02 -10.28 -14.39
N ASN A 43 3.88 -10.61 -13.42
CA ASN A 43 5.00 -9.76 -13.00
C ASN A 43 6.01 -9.57 -14.13
N VAL A 44 6.38 -10.65 -14.82
CA VAL A 44 7.26 -10.61 -16.00
C VAL A 44 6.65 -9.77 -17.13
N LYS A 45 5.33 -9.88 -17.35
CA LYS A 45 4.63 -9.04 -18.34
C LYS A 45 4.65 -7.56 -17.94
N THR A 46 4.47 -7.24 -16.68
CA THR A 46 4.48 -5.86 -16.15
C THR A 46 5.82 -5.17 -16.42
N PHE A 47 6.92 -5.91 -16.32
CA PHE A 47 8.28 -5.39 -16.52
C PHE A 47 8.93 -5.86 -17.83
N ARG A 48 8.16 -6.06 -18.90
CA ARG A 48 8.74 -6.31 -20.25
C ARG A 48 9.63 -5.18 -20.74
N SER A 49 9.29 -3.94 -20.37
CA SER A 49 10.14 -2.77 -20.57
C SER A 49 10.59 -2.28 -19.21
N VAL A 50 11.88 -2.43 -18.94
CA VAL A 50 12.47 -2.05 -17.66
C VAL A 50 12.79 -0.57 -17.69
N PRO A 51 12.28 0.24 -16.76
CA PRO A 51 12.63 1.66 -16.68
C PRO A 51 14.14 1.84 -16.42
N PRO A 52 14.76 2.90 -16.95
CA PRO A 52 16.15 3.23 -16.61
C PRO A 52 16.34 3.35 -15.10
N GLY A 53 17.43 2.80 -14.58
CA GLY A 53 17.75 2.82 -13.14
C GLY A 53 17.08 1.71 -12.33
N VAL A 54 16.38 0.77 -12.97
CA VAL A 54 15.78 -0.41 -12.35
C VAL A 54 16.56 -1.66 -12.74
N GLU A 55 17.01 -2.43 -11.75
CA GLU A 55 17.53 -3.79 -11.86
C GLU A 55 16.43 -4.78 -11.50
N LEU A 56 16.14 -5.75 -12.36
CA LEU A 56 15.18 -6.82 -12.05
C LEU A 56 15.88 -7.97 -11.35
N PHE A 57 15.41 -8.32 -10.16
CA PHE A 57 15.88 -9.45 -9.39
C PHE A 57 14.68 -10.36 -9.06
N TRP A 58 14.58 -11.50 -9.75
CA TRP A 58 13.48 -12.43 -9.54
C TRP A 58 13.82 -13.45 -8.46
N GLY A 59 12.95 -13.60 -7.46
CA GLY A 59 13.14 -14.54 -6.37
C GLY A 59 11.92 -14.64 -5.46
N ASP A 60 11.95 -15.62 -4.53
CA ASP A 60 10.90 -15.83 -3.53
C ASP A 60 11.32 -15.21 -2.19
N ILE A 61 10.46 -14.36 -1.61
CA ILE A 61 10.67 -13.76 -0.28
C ILE A 61 10.76 -14.83 0.82
N ALA A 62 10.17 -16.01 0.60
CA ALA A 62 10.23 -17.13 1.53
C ALA A 62 11.53 -17.95 1.41
N ASP A 63 12.39 -17.67 0.43
CA ASP A 63 13.72 -18.26 0.27
C ASP A 63 14.80 -17.32 0.81
N ALA A 64 15.38 -17.71 1.96
CA ALA A 64 16.41 -16.90 2.63
C ALA A 64 17.65 -16.65 1.78
N ALA A 65 18.08 -17.61 0.92
CA ALA A 65 19.23 -17.44 0.05
C ALA A 65 18.96 -16.36 -1.02
N SER A 66 17.80 -16.45 -1.67
CA SER A 66 17.35 -15.45 -2.66
C SER A 66 17.24 -14.05 -2.05
N VAL A 67 16.71 -13.95 -0.83
CA VAL A 67 16.59 -12.66 -0.11
C VAL A 67 17.96 -12.08 0.23
N ARG A 68 18.93 -12.91 0.70
CA ARG A 68 20.29 -12.48 0.99
C ARG A 68 20.96 -11.88 -0.24
N GLU A 69 20.87 -12.56 -1.38
CA GLU A 69 21.42 -12.04 -2.64
C GLU A 69 20.74 -10.73 -3.07
N ALA A 70 19.44 -10.62 -2.88
CA ALA A 70 18.70 -9.41 -3.22
C ALA A 70 19.09 -8.19 -2.35
N VAL A 71 19.39 -8.41 -1.06
CA VAL A 71 19.76 -7.36 -0.10
C VAL A 71 21.22 -6.90 -0.28
N ARG A 72 22.11 -7.76 -0.77
CA ARG A 72 23.53 -7.46 -0.89
C ARG A 72 23.81 -6.18 -1.67
N GLY A 73 24.59 -5.28 -1.08
CA GLY A 73 25.03 -4.02 -1.66
C GLY A 73 23.95 -2.94 -1.73
N MET A 74 22.85 -3.09 -1.01
CA MET A 74 21.79 -2.08 -0.91
C MET A 74 22.10 -1.06 0.19
N ASP A 75 21.59 0.16 0.03
CA ASP A 75 21.70 1.23 1.03
C ASP A 75 20.42 1.31 1.90
N GLU A 76 19.28 0.78 1.43
CA GLU A 76 18.00 0.79 2.14
C GLU A 76 17.05 -0.27 1.56
N VAL A 77 16.21 -0.86 2.39
CA VAL A 77 15.22 -1.87 1.98
C VAL A 77 13.79 -1.35 2.19
N PHE A 78 12.98 -1.33 1.14
CA PHE A 78 11.54 -1.11 1.17
C PHE A 78 10.82 -2.44 1.03
N HIS A 79 10.35 -2.98 2.14
CA HIS A 79 9.71 -4.29 2.18
C HIS A 79 8.19 -4.14 1.99
N LEU A 80 7.76 -4.22 0.70
CA LEU A 80 6.34 -4.16 0.31
C LEU A 80 5.78 -5.55 -0.03
N ALA A 81 6.65 -6.56 -0.19
CA ALA A 81 6.21 -7.92 -0.50
C ALA A 81 5.27 -8.45 0.58
N GLY A 82 4.19 -9.04 0.14
CA GLY A 82 3.19 -9.65 1.00
C GLY A 82 1.94 -10.00 0.23
N ILE A 83 1.23 -11.01 0.69
CA ILE A 83 -0.09 -11.34 0.16
C ILE A 83 -1.18 -10.65 0.97
N VAL A 84 -2.29 -10.35 0.29
CA VAL A 84 -3.43 -9.59 0.83
C VAL A 84 -4.74 -10.37 0.64
N PRO A 85 -5.85 -9.98 1.30
CA PRO A 85 -7.15 -10.60 1.05
C PRO A 85 -7.56 -10.53 -0.44
N PRO A 86 -8.28 -11.55 -0.95
CA PRO A 86 -8.89 -12.67 -0.19
C PRO A 86 -7.94 -13.87 0.04
N LEU A 87 -6.76 -13.91 -0.58
CA LEU A 87 -5.87 -15.08 -0.52
C LEU A 87 -5.39 -15.41 0.92
N THR A 88 -5.13 -14.39 1.72
CA THR A 88 -4.73 -14.58 3.13
C THR A 88 -5.82 -15.27 3.96
N GLU A 89 -7.09 -15.00 3.65
CA GLU A 89 -8.22 -15.56 4.41
C GLU A 89 -8.52 -17.02 4.02
N THR A 90 -8.16 -17.39 2.79
CA THR A 90 -8.34 -18.78 2.29
C THR A 90 -7.14 -19.67 2.54
N ASN A 91 -5.94 -19.09 2.80
CA ASN A 91 -4.71 -19.85 3.02
C ASN A 91 -3.83 -19.19 4.09
N ARG A 92 -4.16 -19.43 5.38
CA ARG A 92 -3.41 -18.89 6.52
C ARG A 92 -1.95 -19.35 6.53
N GLY A 93 -1.66 -20.60 6.14
CA GLY A 93 -0.28 -21.13 6.10
C GLY A 93 0.59 -20.33 5.13
N LEU A 94 0.09 -20.10 3.92
CA LEU A 94 0.78 -19.26 2.93
C LEU A 94 0.89 -17.81 3.39
N CYS A 95 -0.17 -17.27 4.04
CA CYS A 95 -0.14 -15.92 4.61
C CYS A 95 1.01 -15.75 5.61
N MET A 96 1.15 -16.66 6.56
CA MET A 96 2.21 -16.61 7.57
C MET A 96 3.60 -16.82 6.94
N LYS A 97 3.72 -17.76 5.99
CA LYS A 97 4.98 -18.02 5.28
C LYS A 97 5.48 -16.77 4.53
N VAL A 98 4.61 -16.12 3.76
CA VAL A 98 5.02 -14.96 2.95
C VAL A 98 5.15 -13.70 3.81
N ASN A 99 4.12 -13.36 4.61
CA ASN A 99 4.08 -12.09 5.31
C ASN A 99 4.96 -12.06 6.57
N VAL A 100 5.16 -13.19 7.25
CA VAL A 100 5.93 -13.23 8.51
C VAL A 100 7.31 -13.81 8.28
N GLU A 101 7.44 -15.03 7.71
CA GLU A 101 8.78 -15.60 7.46
C GLU A 101 9.54 -14.83 6.39
N GLY A 102 8.84 -14.32 5.34
CA GLY A 102 9.45 -13.42 4.37
C GLY A 102 10.01 -12.15 5.02
N THR A 103 9.29 -11.55 5.98
CA THR A 103 9.80 -10.41 6.76
C THR A 103 11.02 -10.82 7.61
N ARG A 104 10.98 -12.00 8.25
CA ARG A 104 12.13 -12.54 9.00
C ARG A 104 13.37 -12.68 8.12
N ASN A 105 13.21 -13.21 6.91
CA ASN A 105 14.30 -13.35 5.95
C ASN A 105 14.93 -12.00 5.56
N ILE A 106 14.10 -10.97 5.33
CA ILE A 106 14.58 -9.61 5.04
C ILE A 106 15.40 -9.06 6.21
N LEU A 107 14.90 -9.19 7.43
CA LEU A 107 15.58 -8.67 8.62
C LEU A 107 16.92 -9.40 8.85
N ALA A 108 16.94 -10.73 8.73
CA ALA A 108 18.16 -11.52 8.86
C ALA A 108 19.21 -11.14 7.80
N ALA A 109 18.79 -10.96 6.54
CA ALA A 109 19.68 -10.52 5.46
C ALA A 109 20.18 -9.08 5.69
N ALA A 110 19.35 -8.19 6.21
CA ALA A 110 19.73 -6.83 6.53
C ALA A 110 20.73 -6.76 7.71
N GLU A 111 20.60 -7.64 8.71
CA GLU A 111 21.57 -7.77 9.80
C GLU A 111 22.92 -8.31 9.31
N GLU A 112 22.89 -9.29 8.40
CA GLU A 112 24.10 -9.85 7.79
C GLU A 112 24.83 -8.79 6.97
N GLU A 113 24.14 -8.09 6.06
CA GLU A 113 24.70 -6.98 5.25
C GLU A 113 25.27 -5.86 6.14
N SER A 114 24.55 -5.50 7.22
CA SER A 114 25.00 -4.48 8.17
C SER A 114 26.32 -4.88 8.84
N ARG A 115 26.48 -6.15 9.21
CA ARG A 115 27.72 -6.69 9.81
C ARG A 115 28.88 -6.73 8.82
N GLU A 116 28.61 -7.15 7.58
CA GLU A 116 29.63 -7.26 6.53
C GLU A 116 30.15 -5.89 6.09
N THR A 117 29.26 -4.90 6.00
CA THR A 117 29.62 -3.56 5.52
C THR A 117 30.01 -2.59 6.63
N GLY A 118 29.75 -2.93 7.90
CA GLY A 118 29.93 -2.03 9.04
C GLY A 118 28.93 -0.85 9.05
N ARG A 119 27.89 -0.87 8.20
CA ARG A 119 26.88 0.19 8.07
C ARG A 119 25.49 -0.34 8.35
N PRO A 120 24.72 0.26 9.28
CA PRO A 120 23.34 -0.14 9.51
C PRO A 120 22.52 -0.02 8.21
N LEU A 121 21.74 -1.06 7.86
CA LEU A 121 20.87 -1.08 6.69
C LEU A 121 19.42 -0.77 7.11
N PRO A 122 18.86 0.39 6.77
CA PRO A 122 17.49 0.73 7.11
C PRO A 122 16.47 -0.19 6.43
N VAL A 123 15.45 -0.64 7.19
CA VAL A 123 14.33 -1.46 6.70
C VAL A 123 13.02 -0.70 6.86
N ARG A 124 12.35 -0.42 5.74
CA ARG A 124 11.05 0.27 5.66
C ARG A 124 9.97 -0.75 5.34
N PHE A 125 9.08 -1.00 6.27
CA PHE A 125 8.09 -2.07 6.19
C PHE A 125 6.68 -1.54 5.93
N SER A 126 6.00 -2.12 4.94
CA SER A 126 4.59 -1.85 4.67
C SER A 126 3.67 -2.68 5.56
N SER A 127 2.97 -2.04 6.46
CA SER A 127 1.88 -2.60 7.25
C SER A 127 0.53 -2.03 6.77
N SER A 128 -0.51 -2.15 7.56
CA SER A 128 -1.85 -1.68 7.25
C SER A 128 -2.50 -1.03 8.47
N ALA A 129 -3.24 0.05 8.28
CA ALA A 129 -4.02 0.67 9.35
C ALA A 129 -5.12 -0.27 9.91
N THR A 130 -5.52 -1.30 9.13
CA THR A 130 -6.47 -2.31 9.59
C THR A 130 -5.98 -3.16 10.77
N VAL A 131 -4.68 -3.10 11.12
CA VAL A 131 -4.13 -3.75 12.33
C VAL A 131 -4.71 -3.21 13.63
N HIS A 132 -5.35 -2.03 13.60
CA HIS A 132 -6.08 -1.48 14.74
C HIS A 132 -7.43 -2.16 14.98
N GLY A 133 -7.90 -2.99 14.04
CA GLY A 133 -9.19 -3.68 14.14
C GLY A 133 -10.39 -2.73 14.01
N ILE A 134 -11.48 -3.07 14.68
CA ILE A 134 -12.73 -2.31 14.65
C ILE A 134 -12.65 -1.14 15.63
N THR A 135 -12.68 0.08 15.10
CA THR A 135 -12.54 1.32 15.89
C THR A 135 -13.77 2.23 15.86
N VAL A 136 -14.87 1.76 15.25
CA VAL A 136 -16.10 2.56 15.04
C VAL A 136 -16.63 3.24 16.31
N ASN A 137 -16.45 2.60 17.48
CA ASN A 137 -16.88 3.12 18.78
C ASN A 137 -15.80 3.97 19.49
N LYS A 138 -14.70 4.29 18.80
CA LYS A 138 -13.62 5.11 19.33
C LYS A 138 -13.73 6.54 18.81
N GLN A 139 -13.19 7.47 19.59
CA GLN A 139 -13.08 8.87 19.16
C GLN A 139 -12.01 8.97 18.07
N PRO A 140 -12.33 9.39 16.84
CA PRO A 140 -11.35 9.63 15.80
C PRO A 140 -10.59 10.96 16.05
N PRO A 141 -9.38 11.13 15.48
CA PRO A 141 -8.68 10.18 14.63
C PRO A 141 -7.94 9.09 15.42
N VAL A 142 -7.83 7.89 14.83
CA VAL A 142 -7.08 6.77 15.40
C VAL A 142 -5.58 7.02 15.25
N SER A 143 -4.83 7.07 16.36
CA SER A 143 -3.38 7.30 16.34
C SER A 143 -2.59 6.02 16.10
N ALA A 144 -1.30 6.17 15.70
CA ALA A 144 -0.39 5.04 15.54
C ALA A 144 -0.16 4.25 16.84
N ASN A 145 -0.37 4.87 18.00
CA ASN A 145 -0.24 4.26 19.32
C ASN A 145 -1.52 3.55 19.81
N HIS A 146 -2.62 3.64 19.05
CA HIS A 146 -3.84 2.91 19.39
C HIS A 146 -3.56 1.39 19.45
N PRO A 147 -4.14 0.64 20.39
CA PRO A 147 -3.93 -0.81 20.50
C PRO A 147 -4.18 -1.55 19.21
N LEU A 148 -3.42 -2.63 18.99
CA LEU A 148 -3.57 -3.51 17.84
C LEU A 148 -4.54 -4.63 18.16
N SER A 149 -5.43 -4.95 17.22
CA SER A 149 -6.44 -6.00 17.33
C SER A 149 -6.62 -6.71 16.00
N ALA A 150 -6.13 -7.94 15.91
CA ALA A 150 -6.30 -8.74 14.69
C ALA A 150 -7.77 -9.11 14.47
N THR A 151 -8.26 -8.89 13.26
CA THR A 151 -9.63 -9.25 12.83
C THR A 151 -9.64 -10.25 11.68
N SER A 152 -8.48 -10.65 11.19
CA SER A 152 -8.31 -11.55 10.05
C SER A 152 -6.91 -12.16 10.04
N ASN A 153 -6.69 -13.21 9.25
CA ASN A 153 -5.35 -13.79 9.03
C ASN A 153 -4.36 -12.73 8.51
N TYR A 154 -4.82 -11.83 7.66
CA TYR A 154 -4.00 -10.73 7.15
C TYR A 154 -3.51 -9.80 8.26
N THR A 155 -4.42 -9.30 9.10
CA THR A 155 -4.06 -8.40 10.18
C THR A 155 -3.22 -9.08 11.24
N GLU A 156 -3.48 -10.36 11.55
CA GLU A 156 -2.62 -11.19 12.41
C GLU A 156 -1.19 -11.25 11.87
N SER A 157 -1.04 -11.53 10.57
CA SER A 157 0.29 -11.61 9.94
C SER A 157 1.03 -10.27 9.94
N LYS A 158 0.32 -9.15 9.70
CA LYS A 158 0.93 -7.82 9.73
C LYS A 158 1.36 -7.41 11.15
N ILE A 159 0.56 -7.71 12.18
CA ILE A 159 0.93 -7.48 13.59
C ILE A 159 2.16 -8.30 13.97
N ALA A 160 2.20 -9.59 13.58
CA ALA A 160 3.37 -10.43 13.83
C ALA A 160 4.63 -9.91 13.13
N ALA A 161 4.51 -9.46 11.87
CA ALA A 161 5.62 -8.86 11.13
C ALA A 161 6.09 -7.53 11.73
N GLU A 162 5.17 -6.64 12.15
CA GLU A 162 5.54 -5.40 12.85
C GLU A 162 6.35 -5.67 14.11
N LYS A 163 6.00 -6.73 14.87
CA LYS A 163 6.77 -7.12 16.07
C LYS A 163 8.20 -7.52 15.72
N LEU A 164 8.40 -8.25 14.62
CA LEU A 164 9.75 -8.59 14.14
C LEU A 164 10.52 -7.33 13.73
N VAL A 165 9.90 -6.45 12.93
CA VAL A 165 10.54 -5.22 12.46
C VAL A 165 10.94 -4.30 13.62
N LYS A 166 10.10 -4.15 14.63
CA LYS A 166 10.40 -3.36 15.84
C LYS A 166 11.49 -3.96 16.72
N GLY A 167 11.78 -5.25 16.55
CA GLY A 167 12.90 -5.95 17.20
C GLY A 167 14.19 -5.95 16.38
N TYR A 168 14.20 -5.36 15.18
CA TYR A 168 15.37 -5.26 14.34
C TYR A 168 16.42 -4.33 14.97
N SER A 169 17.70 -4.74 14.93
CA SER A 169 18.81 -3.99 15.56
C SER A 169 19.22 -2.73 14.81
N GLY A 170 18.94 -2.66 13.51
CA GLY A 170 19.19 -1.48 12.67
C GLY A 170 18.01 -0.51 12.62
N PRO A 171 18.12 0.59 11.86
CA PRO A 171 17.04 1.55 11.67
C PRO A 171 15.84 0.91 10.98
N TRP A 172 14.65 1.11 11.51
CA TRP A 172 13.42 0.60 10.93
C TRP A 172 12.31 1.65 10.85
N THR A 173 11.36 1.45 9.93
CA THR A 173 10.11 2.21 9.90
C THR A 173 8.96 1.28 9.55
N VAL A 174 7.84 1.43 10.24
CA VAL A 174 6.58 0.75 9.93
C VAL A 174 5.62 1.77 9.31
N TYR A 175 5.16 1.51 8.11
CA TYR A 175 4.13 2.30 7.43
C TYR A 175 2.80 1.54 7.44
N ARG A 176 1.82 2.01 8.21
CA ARG A 176 0.44 1.50 8.20
C ARG A 176 -0.33 2.25 7.13
N PHE A 177 -0.46 1.65 5.95
CA PHE A 177 -1.24 2.24 4.86
C PHE A 177 -2.72 2.21 5.20
N THR A 178 -3.41 3.33 4.98
CA THR A 178 -4.87 3.40 4.99
C THR A 178 -5.44 2.83 3.68
N ALA A 179 -6.69 3.12 3.35
CA ALA A 179 -7.32 2.69 2.10
C ALA A 179 -6.59 3.29 0.88
N THR A 180 -5.47 2.69 0.49
CA THR A 180 -4.68 3.12 -0.67
C THR A 180 -5.38 2.77 -1.96
N LEU A 181 -5.78 3.77 -2.72
CA LEU A 181 -6.64 3.64 -3.88
C LEU A 181 -5.82 3.49 -5.18
N TYR A 182 -6.14 2.44 -5.94
CA TYR A 182 -5.52 2.17 -7.25
C TYR A 182 -6.24 2.92 -8.37
N LEU A 183 -5.50 3.31 -9.41
CA LEU A 183 -6.06 3.98 -10.60
C LEU A 183 -6.53 2.97 -11.68
N ILE A 184 -7.09 1.83 -11.25
CA ILE A 184 -7.60 0.77 -12.14
C ILE A 184 -8.87 0.15 -11.56
N ILE A 185 -9.76 -0.34 -12.43
CA ILE A 185 -10.88 -1.19 -12.04
C ILE A 185 -10.41 -2.64 -12.04
N ARG A 186 -10.59 -3.33 -10.91
CA ARG A 186 -10.24 -4.74 -10.76
C ARG A 186 -11.50 -5.60 -10.71
N LYS A 187 -11.38 -6.85 -11.18
CA LYS A 187 -12.47 -7.82 -11.05
C LYS A 187 -12.90 -7.98 -9.58
N GLY A 188 -14.20 -7.87 -9.33
CA GLY A 188 -14.80 -8.00 -8.00
C GLY A 188 -14.80 -6.72 -7.16
N ASP A 189 -14.35 -5.55 -7.65
CA ASP A 189 -14.41 -4.30 -6.88
C ASP A 189 -15.85 -3.96 -6.48
N PHE A 190 -16.81 -4.09 -7.37
CA PHE A 190 -18.23 -3.84 -7.06
C PHE A 190 -18.81 -4.78 -5.98
N SER A 191 -18.35 -6.04 -5.93
CA SER A 191 -18.79 -6.98 -4.89
C SER A 191 -18.15 -6.64 -3.54
N ARG A 192 -16.87 -6.30 -3.54
CA ARG A 192 -16.14 -5.90 -2.33
C ARG A 192 -16.64 -4.58 -1.76
N MET A 193 -17.04 -3.66 -2.61
CA MET A 193 -17.63 -2.38 -2.21
C MET A 193 -18.78 -2.57 -1.21
N LYS A 194 -19.62 -3.56 -1.40
CA LYS A 194 -20.79 -3.83 -0.54
C LYS A 194 -20.44 -4.48 0.80
N MET A 195 -19.21 -4.90 1.00
CA MET A 195 -18.75 -5.50 2.27
C MET A 195 -18.52 -4.45 3.37
N ILE A 196 -18.42 -3.18 3.00
CA ILE A 196 -18.16 -2.06 3.91
C ILE A 196 -19.47 -1.32 4.18
N PRO A 197 -19.87 -1.11 5.46
CA PRO A 197 -21.07 -0.34 5.78
C PRO A 197 -20.98 1.09 5.24
N ALA A 198 -22.13 1.60 4.77
CA ALA A 198 -22.21 2.92 4.16
C ALA A 198 -21.74 4.07 5.08
N ASP A 199 -21.95 3.92 6.39
CA ASP A 199 -21.62 4.92 7.41
C ASP A 199 -20.21 4.74 8.02
N THR A 200 -19.39 3.83 7.45
CA THR A 200 -18.01 3.65 7.91
C THR A 200 -17.20 4.91 7.63
N ARG A 201 -16.45 5.38 8.64
CA ARG A 201 -15.45 6.43 8.46
C ARG A 201 -14.30 5.87 7.63
N VAL A 202 -13.94 6.55 6.56
CA VAL A 202 -12.84 6.14 5.66
C VAL A 202 -11.90 7.30 5.44
N GLU A 203 -10.62 7.06 5.59
CA GLU A 203 -9.55 7.93 5.11
C GLU A 203 -8.85 7.23 3.96
N ALA A 204 -9.06 7.72 2.74
CA ALA A 204 -8.35 7.24 1.57
C ALA A 204 -6.93 7.81 1.51
N ALA A 205 -6.03 7.08 0.84
CA ALA A 205 -4.73 7.61 0.47
C ALA A 205 -4.54 7.49 -1.05
N HIS A 206 -4.12 8.57 -1.69
CA HIS A 206 -3.74 8.53 -3.09
C HIS A 206 -2.46 7.70 -3.24
N LEU A 207 -2.41 6.73 -4.18
CA LEU A 207 -1.24 5.85 -4.30
C LEU A 207 0.06 6.61 -4.59
N TYR A 208 -0.01 7.76 -5.27
CA TYR A 208 1.17 8.58 -5.53
C TYR A 208 1.67 9.28 -4.26
N ASP A 209 0.78 9.73 -3.37
CA ASP A 209 1.18 10.32 -2.09
C ASP A 209 1.83 9.26 -1.19
N VAL A 210 1.29 8.03 -1.16
CA VAL A 210 1.95 6.92 -0.44
C VAL A 210 3.35 6.66 -1.02
N CYS A 211 3.50 6.67 -2.35
CA CYS A 211 4.81 6.52 -2.99
C CYS A 211 5.76 7.67 -2.63
N ASP A 212 5.26 8.91 -2.68
CA ASP A 212 6.04 10.11 -2.36
C ASP A 212 6.49 10.08 -0.88
N ALA A 213 5.65 9.59 0.06
CA ALA A 213 6.04 9.36 1.45
C ALA A 213 7.23 8.40 1.59
N LEU A 214 7.19 7.29 0.84
CA LEU A 214 8.30 6.32 0.87
C LEU A 214 9.58 6.92 0.26
N ILE A 215 9.47 7.62 -0.87
CA ILE A 215 10.62 8.30 -1.49
C ILE A 215 11.23 9.34 -0.54
N ASN A 216 10.40 10.16 0.11
CA ASN A 216 10.83 11.21 1.04
C ASN A 216 11.42 10.65 2.35
N SER A 217 11.23 9.35 2.62
CA SER A 217 11.87 8.66 3.74
C SER A 217 13.29 8.15 3.42
N VAL A 218 13.67 8.10 2.14
CA VAL A 218 15.00 7.59 1.74
C VAL A 218 16.12 8.41 2.36
N GLY A 219 16.85 7.78 3.28
CA GLY A 219 17.95 8.43 3.99
C GLY A 219 17.52 9.56 4.92
N ASN A 220 16.26 9.58 5.33
CA ASN A 220 15.72 10.52 6.30
C ASN A 220 15.77 9.90 7.72
N PRO A 221 16.73 10.30 8.60
CA PRO A 221 16.85 9.72 9.94
C PRO A 221 15.65 10.06 10.84
N ALA A 222 14.87 11.11 10.54
CA ALA A 222 13.65 11.41 11.29
C ALA A 222 12.56 10.36 11.10
N ALA A 223 12.67 9.50 10.07
CA ALA A 223 11.77 8.37 9.86
C ALA A 223 12.22 7.10 10.62
N ASP A 224 13.45 7.08 11.17
CA ASP A 224 14.00 5.89 11.82
C ASP A 224 13.31 5.59 13.15
N ASN A 225 13.07 4.30 13.40
CA ASN A 225 12.46 3.76 14.61
C ASN A 225 11.06 4.35 14.88
N LYS A 226 10.32 4.61 13.80
CA LYS A 226 8.98 5.20 13.82
C LYS A 226 7.93 4.26 13.24
N THR A 227 6.70 4.44 13.73
CA THR A 227 5.50 3.84 13.14
C THR A 227 4.59 4.96 12.67
N PHE A 228 4.40 5.09 11.36
CA PHE A 228 3.53 6.08 10.75
C PHE A 228 2.25 5.45 10.22
N ILE A 229 1.14 6.18 10.31
CA ILE A 229 -0.05 5.89 9.50
C ILE A 229 0.02 6.79 8.26
N LEU A 230 -0.02 6.19 7.06
CA LEU A 230 -0.03 6.91 5.79
C LEU A 230 -1.45 6.95 5.24
N GLY A 231 -2.11 8.07 5.45
CA GLY A 231 -3.44 8.42 4.91
C GLY A 231 -3.39 9.74 4.16
N GLY A 232 -4.48 10.10 3.50
CA GLY A 232 -4.56 11.32 2.69
C GLY A 232 -4.88 12.59 3.47
N GLY A 233 -5.01 12.51 4.80
CA GLY A 233 -5.35 13.65 5.65
C GLY A 233 -6.83 14.08 5.53
N GLU A 234 -7.14 15.27 6.01
CA GLU A 234 -8.53 15.76 6.11
C GLU A 234 -9.27 15.79 4.77
N SER A 235 -8.60 16.15 3.69
CA SER A 235 -9.19 16.21 2.34
C SER A 235 -9.59 14.83 1.78
N CYS A 236 -9.18 13.74 2.44
CA CYS A 236 -9.47 12.36 2.08
C CYS A 236 -10.34 11.65 3.14
N ARG A 237 -10.80 12.36 4.19
CA ARG A 237 -11.69 11.84 5.24
C ARG A 237 -13.14 12.06 4.86
N MET A 238 -13.91 11.00 4.82
CA MET A 238 -15.35 11.06 4.56
C MET A 238 -16.05 9.81 5.08
N LEU A 239 -17.38 9.78 4.99
CA LEU A 239 -18.11 8.52 5.13
C LEU A 239 -17.97 7.71 3.84
N TYR A 240 -18.00 6.39 3.98
CA TYR A 240 -17.85 5.50 2.83
C TYR A 240 -18.93 5.73 1.76
N ARG A 241 -20.17 6.05 2.17
CA ARG A 241 -21.24 6.42 1.25
C ARG A 241 -20.86 7.62 0.36
N ASP A 242 -20.21 8.62 0.93
CA ASP A 242 -19.84 9.84 0.19
C ASP A 242 -18.72 9.53 -0.81
N GLN A 243 -17.77 8.68 -0.41
CA GLN A 243 -16.73 8.18 -1.30
C GLN A 243 -17.32 7.43 -2.51
N ILE A 244 -18.22 6.49 -2.25
CA ILE A 244 -18.88 5.71 -3.30
C ILE A 244 -19.74 6.61 -4.19
N LYS A 245 -20.49 7.56 -3.58
CA LYS A 245 -21.29 8.51 -4.34
C LYS A 245 -20.44 9.33 -5.31
N LYS A 246 -19.31 9.90 -4.89
CA LYS A 246 -18.38 10.63 -5.77
C LYS A 246 -17.92 9.76 -6.95
N MET A 247 -17.57 8.50 -6.70
CA MET A 247 -17.16 7.56 -7.75
C MET A 247 -18.30 7.25 -8.73
N PHE A 248 -19.53 7.07 -8.23
CA PHE A 248 -20.71 6.80 -9.06
C PHE A 248 -21.10 8.03 -9.89
N ASP A 249 -21.06 9.21 -9.30
CA ASP A 249 -21.33 10.48 -10.00
C ASP A 249 -20.33 10.73 -11.14
N MET A 250 -19.05 10.42 -10.93
CA MET A 250 -18.01 10.48 -11.97
C MET A 250 -18.42 9.62 -13.19
N PHE A 251 -18.84 8.37 -12.97
CA PHE A 251 -19.29 7.48 -14.05
C PHE A 251 -20.69 7.83 -14.57
N GLY A 252 -21.45 8.62 -13.83
CA GLY A 252 -22.84 8.87 -14.13
C GLY A 252 -23.75 7.68 -13.80
N PHE A 253 -23.36 6.82 -12.87
CA PHE A 253 -24.22 5.75 -12.39
C PHE A 253 -25.33 6.30 -11.49
N PRO A 254 -26.50 5.60 -11.43
CA PRO A 254 -27.49 5.90 -10.42
C PRO A 254 -26.95 5.58 -9.03
N GLU A 255 -27.47 6.25 -8.01
CA GLU A 255 -27.12 5.98 -6.63
C GLU A 255 -27.27 4.49 -6.29
N PRO A 256 -26.29 3.87 -5.60
CA PRO A 256 -26.37 2.45 -5.27
C PRO A 256 -27.50 2.16 -4.28
N ASP A 257 -27.94 0.90 -4.24
CA ASP A 257 -28.89 0.45 -3.23
C ASP A 257 -28.17 0.19 -1.90
N TRP A 258 -28.19 1.19 -1.01
CA TRP A 258 -27.51 1.12 0.29
C TRP A 258 -27.99 -0.04 1.18
N LYS A 259 -29.20 -0.58 0.94
CA LYS A 259 -29.69 -1.75 1.68
C LYS A 259 -28.95 -3.04 1.37
N LYS A 260 -28.16 -3.05 0.27
CA LYS A 260 -27.32 -4.19 -0.12
C LYS A 260 -25.92 -4.12 0.49
N PHE A 261 -25.58 -3.04 1.20
CA PHE A 261 -24.31 -2.90 1.88
C PHE A 261 -24.33 -3.60 3.24
N SER A 262 -23.19 -4.08 3.68
CA SER A 262 -23.04 -4.71 4.99
C SER A 262 -23.46 -3.76 6.11
N THR A 263 -23.93 -4.34 7.21
CA THR A 263 -24.13 -3.65 8.48
C THR A 263 -23.07 -4.04 9.52
N GLU A 264 -22.23 -5.06 9.19
CA GLU A 264 -21.18 -5.51 10.07
C GLU A 264 -20.02 -4.50 10.11
N PRO A 265 -19.54 -4.09 11.30
CA PRO A 265 -18.46 -3.12 11.43
C PRO A 265 -17.22 -3.53 10.63
N PHE A 266 -16.56 -2.57 10.00
CA PHE A 266 -15.38 -2.80 9.17
C PHE A 266 -14.15 -2.07 9.76
N ALA A 267 -12.96 -2.65 9.58
CA ALA A 267 -11.70 -2.13 10.15
C ALA A 267 -11.15 -0.95 9.33
N LEU A 268 -11.92 0.12 9.22
CA LEU A 268 -11.52 1.41 8.63
C LEU A 268 -11.97 2.53 9.55
N ASP A 269 -11.26 3.67 9.49
CA ASP A 269 -11.57 4.86 10.27
C ASP A 269 -10.87 6.10 9.66
N TRP A 270 -10.92 7.23 10.36
CA TRP A 270 -10.06 8.38 10.19
C TRP A 270 -8.85 8.25 11.09
N TYR A 271 -7.67 8.59 10.58
CA TYR A 271 -6.41 8.32 11.25
C TYR A 271 -5.62 9.59 11.54
N ASP A 272 -4.81 9.58 12.60
CA ASP A 272 -3.86 10.64 12.86
C ASP A 272 -2.61 10.45 12.00
N THR A 273 -2.48 11.30 11.01
CA THR A 273 -1.38 11.31 10.05
C THR A 273 -0.46 12.51 10.21
N ALA A 274 -0.63 13.30 11.26
CA ALA A 274 0.08 14.58 11.45
C ALA A 274 1.60 14.38 11.55
N GLU A 275 2.06 13.39 12.36
CA GLU A 275 3.50 13.09 12.47
C GLU A 275 4.08 12.62 11.13
N ALA A 276 3.35 11.75 10.42
CA ALA A 276 3.77 11.28 9.11
C ALA A 276 3.90 12.43 8.11
N GLN A 277 2.93 13.33 8.07
CA GLN A 277 2.97 14.52 7.20
C GLN A 277 4.13 15.46 7.57
N ALA A 278 4.36 15.69 8.85
CA ALA A 278 5.45 16.56 9.32
C ALA A 278 6.84 16.03 8.95
N VAL A 279 7.04 14.71 8.99
CA VAL A 279 8.33 14.07 8.71
C VAL A 279 8.54 13.80 7.21
N LEU A 280 7.47 13.40 6.50
CA LEU A 280 7.56 12.87 5.13
C LEU A 280 7.04 13.86 4.07
N ASN A 281 6.26 14.86 4.44
CA ASN A 281 5.70 15.91 3.55
C ASN A 281 5.13 15.34 2.24
N TYR A 282 4.09 14.50 2.34
CA TYR A 282 3.62 13.68 1.22
C TYR A 282 2.16 13.94 0.80
N GLN A 283 1.33 14.49 1.71
CA GLN A 283 -0.09 14.75 1.44
C GLN A 283 -0.23 15.93 0.49
N SER A 284 -0.37 15.65 -0.78
CA SER A 284 -0.48 16.67 -1.83
C SER A 284 -1.75 16.55 -2.67
N ARG A 285 -2.51 15.45 -2.50
CA ARG A 285 -3.69 15.13 -3.30
C ARG A 285 -4.90 14.87 -2.42
N SER A 286 -6.01 15.51 -2.78
CA SER A 286 -7.33 15.25 -2.21
C SER A 286 -7.99 14.01 -2.81
N PHE A 287 -9.13 13.61 -2.27
CA PHE A 287 -9.95 12.57 -2.89
C PHE A 287 -10.53 13.01 -4.25
N ASP A 288 -10.77 14.29 -4.46
CA ASP A 288 -11.23 14.80 -5.76
C ASP A 288 -10.12 14.71 -6.81
N ASP A 289 -8.85 14.96 -6.44
CA ASP A 289 -7.70 14.71 -7.31
C ASP A 289 -7.58 13.24 -7.68
N TYR A 290 -7.85 12.32 -6.73
CA TYR A 290 -7.90 10.89 -7.04
C TYR A 290 -8.99 10.57 -8.07
N VAL A 291 -10.19 11.12 -7.93
CA VAL A 291 -11.29 10.91 -8.89
C VAL A 291 -10.88 11.38 -10.30
N ASP A 292 -10.22 12.52 -10.40
CA ASP A 292 -9.73 13.06 -11.66
C ASP A 292 -8.60 12.23 -12.26
N ASP A 293 -7.63 11.76 -11.44
CA ASP A 293 -6.55 10.89 -11.88
C ASP A 293 -7.07 9.52 -12.30
N PHE A 294 -8.05 8.98 -11.59
CA PHE A 294 -8.70 7.73 -11.95
C PHE A 294 -9.43 7.85 -13.30
N ARG A 295 -10.16 8.95 -13.52
CA ARG A 295 -10.79 9.24 -14.80
C ARG A 295 -9.77 9.30 -15.94
N ARG A 296 -8.64 10.01 -15.73
CA ARG A 296 -7.54 10.11 -16.71
C ARG A 296 -6.91 8.74 -17.01
N ALA A 297 -6.67 7.94 -15.98
CA ALA A 297 -6.08 6.60 -16.12
C ALA A 297 -6.97 5.62 -16.88
N LEU A 298 -8.29 5.76 -16.78
CA LEU A 298 -9.24 4.94 -17.55
C LEU A 298 -9.25 5.31 -19.05
N GLY A 299 -8.89 6.54 -19.41
CA GLY A 299 -8.87 7.01 -20.78
C GLY A 299 -10.21 6.81 -21.51
N TRP A 300 -10.20 6.20 -22.70
CA TRP A 300 -11.41 5.97 -23.48
C TRP A 300 -12.45 5.08 -22.76
N LYS A 301 -12.02 4.19 -21.87
CA LYS A 301 -12.92 3.31 -21.09
C LYS A 301 -13.87 4.12 -20.21
N TYR A 302 -13.40 5.25 -19.66
CA TYR A 302 -14.26 6.15 -18.90
C TYR A 302 -15.45 6.63 -19.74
N TYR A 303 -15.19 7.08 -20.97
CA TYR A 303 -16.24 7.56 -21.88
C TYR A 303 -17.21 6.45 -22.26
N ALA A 304 -16.71 5.25 -22.52
CA ALA A 304 -17.57 4.09 -22.81
C ALA A 304 -18.48 3.76 -21.61
N ILE A 305 -17.97 3.75 -20.39
CA ILE A 305 -18.79 3.52 -19.20
C ILE A 305 -19.83 4.63 -19.03
N ARG A 306 -19.41 5.89 -19.06
CA ARG A 306 -20.26 7.04 -18.78
C ARG A 306 -21.38 7.25 -19.82
N TYR A 307 -21.10 7.05 -21.08
CA TYR A 307 -22.02 7.39 -22.16
C TYR A 307 -22.71 6.18 -22.80
N LEU A 308 -22.19 4.97 -22.63
CA LEU A 308 -22.81 3.76 -23.16
C LEU A 308 -23.42 2.87 -22.08
N ALA A 309 -22.74 2.68 -20.94
CA ALA A 309 -23.22 1.80 -19.89
C ALA A 309 -24.13 2.51 -18.86
N ALA A 310 -23.80 3.73 -18.43
CA ALA A 310 -24.56 4.43 -17.39
C ALA A 310 -25.98 4.87 -17.82
N PRO A 311 -26.24 5.36 -19.06
CA PRO A 311 -27.59 5.80 -19.44
C PRO A 311 -28.66 4.68 -19.38
N PRO A 312 -28.42 3.46 -19.91
CA PRO A 312 -29.37 2.36 -19.76
C PRO A 312 -29.64 2.00 -18.29
N MET A 313 -28.63 2.03 -17.43
CA MET A 313 -28.81 1.75 -16.00
C MET A 313 -29.71 2.77 -15.34
N ARG A 314 -29.55 4.08 -15.67
CA ARG A 314 -30.44 5.13 -15.17
C ARG A 314 -31.88 4.94 -15.66
N LEU A 315 -32.05 4.70 -16.98
CA LEU A 315 -33.36 4.53 -17.61
C LEU A 315 -34.12 3.34 -17.01
N LEU A 316 -33.43 2.20 -16.83
CA LEU A 316 -33.98 0.97 -16.31
C LEU A 316 -33.98 0.92 -14.77
N ARG A 317 -33.54 2.00 -14.10
CA ARG A 317 -33.43 2.09 -12.63
C ARG A 317 -32.61 0.93 -12.02
N ILE A 318 -31.63 0.41 -12.78
CA ILE A 318 -30.73 -0.64 -12.30
C ILE A 318 -29.79 -0.02 -11.27
N ARG A 319 -29.89 -0.43 -10.01
CA ARG A 319 -28.98 -0.03 -8.91
C ARG A 319 -27.99 -1.16 -8.66
N LEU A 320 -26.70 -0.82 -8.72
CA LEU A 320 -25.58 -1.74 -8.44
C LEU A 320 -25.53 -2.15 -6.96
#